data_c2b786158752d38f0c33908cfc943aba
#
_entry.id   c2b786158752d38f0c33908cfc943aba
#
_cell.length_a   1.000
_cell.length_b   1.000
_cell.length_c   1.000
_cell.angle_alpha   90.00
_cell.angle_beta   90.00
_cell.angle_gamma   90.00
#
_symmetry.space_group_name_H-M   'P 1'
#
loop_
_entity.id
_entity.type
_entity.pdbx_description
1 polymer ?
#
loop_
_entity_poly.entity_id
_entity_poly.type
_entity_poly.pdbx_seq_one_letter_code
_entity_poly.pdbx_strand_id
1 'polypeptide(L)'
;MPISCFKCASKCPARALEKIGKNMTVDEILNEVISDKIFYDTSGGGVTLSGGEVCMFPEWTGNLAAQLKANGINVLIETCGFFDYSKVSEYILPYVDTIFYDIKLFDSQKHKEYCGVYNDSVLSNFVTLHNNMKDFGFSLLPRVPLIPNITDTDDNLSSIAAFLSEENVSKVQLLPYNPTWYNKAEKIGTKPAIMLQELRSFPAKEQIEHAKSFFTDKNINVGGSI
;
A
#
# COMPACT_ATOMS: atom_id res chain seq x y z
N MET A 1 -17.88 -25.79 3.81
CA MET A 1 -16.80 -26.46 4.57
C MET A 1 -16.25 -25.44 5.55
N PRO A 2 -15.94 -25.79 6.80
CA PRO A 2 -15.34 -24.83 7.73
C PRO A 2 -13.96 -24.43 7.19
N ILE A 3 -13.74 -23.12 7.05
CA ILE A 3 -12.55 -22.46 6.48
C ILE A 3 -11.24 -22.79 7.25
N SER A 4 -11.34 -23.47 8.39
CA SER A 4 -10.21 -23.80 9.27
C SER A 4 -9.69 -25.25 9.18
N CYS A 5 -10.22 -26.08 8.29
CA CYS A 5 -9.76 -27.47 8.17
C CYS A 5 -8.71 -27.62 7.06
N PHE A 6 -7.45 -27.51 7.41
CA PHE A 6 -6.31 -27.68 6.49
C PHE A 6 -5.82 -29.15 6.34
N LYS A 7 -6.63 -30.16 6.72
CA LYS A 7 -6.26 -31.57 6.66
C LYS A 7 -5.84 -32.04 5.25
N CYS A 8 -6.49 -31.52 4.20
CA CYS A 8 -6.15 -31.85 2.82
C CYS A 8 -4.75 -31.32 2.44
N ALA A 9 -4.43 -30.09 2.84
CA ALA A 9 -3.12 -29.50 2.59
C ALA A 9 -2.01 -30.24 3.36
N SER A 10 -2.22 -30.54 4.65
CA SER A 10 -1.23 -31.23 5.47
C SER A 10 -0.96 -32.69 5.06
N LYS A 11 -1.88 -33.32 4.33
CA LYS A 11 -1.76 -34.71 3.85
C LYS A 11 -1.56 -34.85 2.33
N CYS A 12 -1.39 -33.73 1.62
CA CYS A 12 -1.19 -33.75 0.17
C CYS A 12 0.24 -34.25 -0.18
N PRO A 13 0.40 -35.45 -0.71
CA PRO A 13 1.73 -36.01 -0.99
C PRO A 13 2.45 -35.26 -2.13
N ALA A 14 1.70 -34.69 -3.05
CA ALA A 14 2.23 -33.90 -4.17
C ALA A 14 2.43 -32.40 -3.83
N ARG A 15 2.12 -31.97 -2.59
CA ARG A 15 2.10 -30.53 -2.18
C ARG A 15 1.32 -29.61 -3.14
N ALA A 16 0.31 -30.16 -3.83
CA ALA A 16 -0.55 -29.40 -4.73
C ALA A 16 -1.53 -28.47 -3.99
N LEU A 17 -1.68 -28.65 -2.68
CA LEU A 17 -2.46 -27.82 -1.79
C LEU A 17 -1.57 -27.37 -0.65
N GLU A 18 -1.49 -26.06 -0.44
CA GLU A 18 -0.70 -25.44 0.62
C GLU A 18 -1.57 -24.53 1.48
N LYS A 19 -1.26 -24.46 2.77
CA LYS A 19 -1.81 -23.42 3.64
C LYS A 19 -1.08 -22.11 3.38
N ILE A 20 -1.79 -21.10 2.94
CA ILE A 20 -1.24 -19.75 2.76
C ILE A 20 -1.27 -19.01 4.09
N GLY A 21 -0.14 -18.40 4.45
CA GLY A 21 0.03 -17.63 5.66
C GLY A 21 0.35 -18.47 6.91
N LYS A 22 1.02 -17.84 7.85
CA LYS A 22 1.37 -18.38 9.17
C LYS A 22 0.80 -17.44 10.24
N ASN A 23 0.36 -18.02 11.37
CA ASN A 23 0.17 -17.22 12.57
C ASN A 23 1.53 -17.06 13.22
N MET A 24 1.96 -15.83 13.44
CA MET A 24 3.25 -15.52 14.05
C MET A 24 3.02 -14.51 15.18
N THR A 25 3.76 -14.67 16.25
CA THR A 25 3.87 -13.66 17.30
C THR A 25 4.82 -12.55 16.87
N VAL A 26 4.78 -11.42 17.56
CA VAL A 26 5.71 -10.31 17.29
C VAL A 26 7.17 -10.77 17.46
N ASP A 27 7.45 -11.57 18.47
CA ASP A 27 8.80 -12.10 18.73
C ASP A 27 9.30 -13.03 17.61
N GLU A 28 8.43 -13.88 17.07
CA GLU A 28 8.76 -14.73 15.93
C GLU A 28 9.07 -13.91 14.68
N ILE A 29 8.30 -12.83 14.41
CA ILE A 29 8.55 -11.90 13.30
C ILE A 29 9.90 -11.19 13.52
N LEU A 30 10.13 -10.67 14.72
CA LEU A 30 11.39 -9.99 15.04
C LEU A 30 12.61 -10.89 14.85
N ASN A 31 12.57 -12.13 15.32
CA ASN A 31 13.67 -13.08 15.14
C ASN A 31 13.98 -13.33 13.66
N GLU A 32 12.95 -13.40 12.81
CA GLU A 32 13.12 -13.56 11.36
C GLU A 32 13.72 -12.28 10.74
N VAL A 33 13.20 -11.11 11.10
CA VAL A 33 13.65 -9.81 10.58
C VAL A 33 15.07 -9.45 11.02
N ILE A 34 15.44 -9.73 12.28
CA ILE A 34 16.76 -9.42 12.81
C ILE A 34 17.86 -10.21 12.08
N SER A 35 17.56 -11.37 11.52
CA SER A 35 18.53 -12.13 10.73
C SER A 35 19.02 -11.35 9.50
N ASP A 36 18.21 -10.43 8.98
CA ASP A 36 18.52 -9.60 7.81
C ASP A 36 19.06 -8.21 8.19
N LYS A 37 19.26 -7.94 9.49
CA LYS A 37 19.67 -6.60 9.97
C LYS A 37 20.94 -6.08 9.32
N ILE A 38 21.90 -6.94 9.03
CA ILE A 38 23.15 -6.55 8.39
C ILE A 38 22.91 -5.90 7.00
N PHE A 39 21.88 -6.35 6.28
CA PHE A 39 21.50 -5.76 5.00
C PHE A 39 20.82 -4.40 5.19
N TYR A 40 19.96 -4.25 6.21
CA TYR A 40 19.32 -2.98 6.53
C TYR A 40 20.34 -1.92 6.95
N ASP A 41 21.29 -2.28 7.80
CA ASP A 41 22.35 -1.39 8.27
C ASP A 41 23.25 -0.89 7.12
N THR A 42 23.48 -1.74 6.10
CA THR A 42 24.30 -1.42 4.96
C THR A 42 23.58 -0.56 3.92
N SER A 43 22.28 -0.85 3.68
CA SER A 43 21.50 -0.18 2.63
C SER A 43 20.74 1.05 3.12
N GLY A 44 20.63 1.25 4.44
CA GLY A 44 19.69 2.21 5.03
C GLY A 44 18.22 1.79 4.88
N GLY A 45 17.98 0.53 4.49
CA GLY A 45 16.65 -0.06 4.35
C GLY A 45 15.98 -0.41 5.67
N GLY A 46 14.99 -1.29 5.61
CA GLY A 46 14.22 -1.71 6.78
C GLY A 46 13.08 -2.64 6.41
N VAL A 47 12.02 -2.59 7.19
CA VAL A 47 10.84 -3.46 7.05
C VAL A 47 9.66 -2.68 6.52
N THR A 48 9.00 -3.22 5.51
CA THR A 48 7.72 -2.74 5.02
C THR A 48 6.59 -3.55 5.65
N LEU A 49 5.74 -2.89 6.40
CA LEU A 49 4.49 -3.46 6.91
C LEU A 49 3.38 -3.17 5.89
N SER A 50 2.84 -4.23 5.32
CA SER A 50 1.81 -4.20 4.29
C SER A 50 0.82 -5.35 4.52
N GLY A 51 -0.10 -5.60 3.59
CA GLY A 51 -1.04 -6.73 3.70
C GLY A 51 -2.39 -6.38 3.11
N GLY A 52 -3.48 -6.59 3.86
CA GLY A 52 -4.80 -6.04 3.52
C GLY A 52 -4.78 -4.52 3.77
N GLU A 53 -5.07 -4.12 5.00
CA GLU A 53 -4.84 -2.74 5.48
C GLU A 53 -4.09 -2.83 6.82
N VAL A 54 -2.86 -2.34 6.82
CA VAL A 54 -1.96 -2.41 7.99
C VAL A 54 -2.51 -1.62 9.19
N CYS A 55 -3.25 -0.55 8.93
CA CYS A 55 -3.87 0.30 9.94
C CYS A 55 -5.17 -0.26 10.54
N MET A 56 -5.62 -1.44 10.09
CA MET A 56 -6.84 -2.06 10.63
C MET A 56 -6.68 -2.58 12.05
N PHE A 57 -5.45 -2.93 12.46
CA PHE A 57 -5.12 -3.41 13.80
C PHE A 57 -4.01 -2.54 14.41
N PRO A 58 -4.30 -1.25 14.72
CA PRO A 58 -3.30 -0.24 15.02
C PRO A 58 -2.46 -0.59 16.25
N GLU A 59 -3.05 -1.16 17.29
CA GLU A 59 -2.33 -1.57 18.51
C GLU A 59 -1.30 -2.67 18.23
N TRP A 60 -1.68 -3.68 17.43
CA TRP A 60 -0.78 -4.77 17.08
C TRP A 60 0.34 -4.28 16.13
N THR A 61 -0.03 -3.51 15.11
CA THR A 61 0.92 -2.93 14.16
C THR A 61 1.88 -1.99 14.85
N GLY A 62 1.38 -1.15 15.76
CA GLY A 62 2.19 -0.24 16.55
C GLY A 62 3.17 -0.96 17.48
N ASN A 63 2.74 -2.05 18.13
CA ASN A 63 3.64 -2.86 18.96
C ASN A 63 4.77 -3.47 18.11
N LEU A 64 4.46 -4.03 16.93
CA LEU A 64 5.49 -4.55 16.03
C LEU A 64 6.45 -3.43 15.57
N ALA A 65 5.91 -2.29 15.13
CA ALA A 65 6.70 -1.14 14.71
C ALA A 65 7.61 -0.62 15.83
N ALA A 66 7.11 -0.52 17.06
CA ALA A 66 7.89 -0.10 18.23
C ALA A 66 9.08 -1.04 18.49
N GLN A 67 8.87 -2.35 18.40
CA GLN A 67 9.93 -3.32 18.61
C GLN A 67 10.96 -3.32 17.47
N LEU A 68 10.54 -3.13 16.21
CA LEU A 68 11.45 -2.93 15.08
C LEU A 68 12.33 -1.68 15.31
N LYS A 69 11.72 -0.57 15.69
CA LYS A 69 12.45 0.69 16.00
C LYS A 69 13.42 0.52 17.16
N ALA A 70 13.02 -0.18 18.23
CA ALA A 70 13.91 -0.47 19.37
C ALA A 70 15.16 -1.28 18.97
N ASN A 71 15.07 -2.04 17.86
CA ASN A 71 16.20 -2.78 17.29
C ASN A 71 16.95 -1.98 16.19
N GLY A 72 16.66 -0.69 16.02
CA GLY A 72 17.30 0.19 15.03
C GLY A 72 16.93 -0.15 13.58
N ILE A 73 15.75 -0.72 13.35
CA ILE A 73 15.26 -1.07 12.03
C ILE A 73 14.26 -0.02 11.56
N ASN A 74 14.46 0.53 10.36
CA ASN A 74 13.51 1.46 9.76
C ASN A 74 12.19 0.77 9.42
N VAL A 75 11.09 1.48 9.67
CA VAL A 75 9.73 0.97 9.44
C VAL A 75 9.03 1.79 8.38
N LEU A 76 8.59 1.13 7.33
CA LEU A 76 7.70 1.68 6.31
C LEU A 76 6.35 1.00 6.41
N ILE A 77 5.26 1.77 6.31
CA ILE A 77 3.91 1.22 6.15
C ILE A 77 3.34 1.55 4.78
N GLU A 78 2.54 0.62 4.24
CA GLU A 78 1.73 0.84 3.05
C GLU A 78 0.26 0.86 3.44
N THR A 79 -0.45 1.93 3.13
CA THR A 79 -1.87 2.09 3.51
C THR A 79 -2.72 2.61 2.36
N CYS A 80 -3.98 2.16 2.33
CA CYS A 80 -5.01 2.75 1.46
C CYS A 80 -5.67 4.00 2.05
N GLY A 81 -5.29 4.43 3.25
CA GLY A 81 -5.80 5.63 3.88
C GLY A 81 -7.15 5.50 4.58
N PHE A 82 -7.81 4.37 4.51
CA PHE A 82 -9.09 4.14 5.16
C PHE A 82 -8.89 3.57 6.57
N PHE A 83 -8.71 4.46 7.55
CA PHE A 83 -8.48 4.09 8.94
C PHE A 83 -8.95 5.19 9.91
N ASP A 84 -9.03 4.87 11.20
CA ASP A 84 -9.24 5.82 12.29
C ASP A 84 -7.93 6.54 12.61
N TYR A 85 -7.84 7.83 12.25
CA TYR A 85 -6.63 8.64 12.44
C TYR A 85 -6.22 8.69 13.92
N SER A 86 -7.16 8.80 14.87
CA SER A 86 -6.81 8.91 16.29
C SER A 86 -6.03 7.71 16.78
N LYS A 87 -6.43 6.51 16.36
CA LYS A 87 -5.73 5.27 16.72
C LYS A 87 -4.38 5.13 16.02
N VAL A 88 -4.32 5.50 14.74
CA VAL A 88 -3.05 5.43 13.98
C VAL A 88 -2.05 6.42 14.55
N SER A 89 -2.46 7.65 14.90
CA SER A 89 -1.59 8.64 15.50
C SER A 89 -1.08 8.24 16.89
N GLU A 90 -1.90 7.53 17.67
CA GLU A 90 -1.53 7.05 19.00
C GLU A 90 -0.57 5.85 18.95
N TYR A 91 -0.88 4.86 18.11
CA TYR A 91 -0.18 3.57 18.17
C TYR A 91 0.90 3.37 17.11
N ILE A 92 0.75 3.95 15.90
CA ILE A 92 1.61 3.65 14.75
C ILE A 92 2.60 4.78 14.46
N LEU A 93 2.11 6.03 14.32
CA LEU A 93 2.95 7.15 13.86
C LEU A 93 4.23 7.38 14.66
N PRO A 94 4.27 7.17 16.00
CA PRO A 94 5.52 7.34 16.77
C PRO A 94 6.66 6.41 16.36
N TYR A 95 6.38 5.34 15.60
CA TYR A 95 7.33 4.28 15.29
C TYR A 95 7.56 4.05 13.80
N VAL A 96 7.06 4.93 12.95
CA VAL A 96 7.15 4.79 11.48
C VAL A 96 8.07 5.85 10.91
N ASP A 97 8.94 5.47 9.98
CA ASP A 97 9.86 6.37 9.26
C ASP A 97 9.29 6.83 7.92
N THR A 98 8.50 5.97 7.27
CA THR A 98 7.95 6.26 5.94
C THR A 98 6.55 5.70 5.80
N ILE A 99 5.68 6.47 5.17
CA ILE A 99 4.31 6.07 4.84
C ILE A 99 4.14 6.14 3.32
N PHE A 100 3.84 5.01 2.70
CA PHE A 100 3.35 4.95 1.34
C PHE A 100 1.83 4.99 1.37
N TYR A 101 1.25 6.00 0.73
CA TYR A 101 -0.16 6.30 0.81
C TYR A 101 -0.84 6.19 -0.55
N ASP A 102 -1.72 5.23 -0.71
CA ASP A 102 -2.37 4.96 -1.99
C ASP A 102 -3.61 5.85 -2.20
N ILE A 103 -3.55 6.77 -3.16
CA ILE A 103 -4.69 7.54 -3.65
C ILE A 103 -5.15 6.90 -4.97
N LYS A 104 -6.31 6.24 -4.96
CA LYS A 104 -6.76 5.40 -6.08
C LYS A 104 -7.72 6.14 -7.01
N LEU A 105 -8.79 6.68 -6.46
CA LEU A 105 -9.83 7.38 -7.19
C LEU A 105 -10.23 8.64 -6.46
N PHE A 106 -10.27 9.77 -7.17
CA PHE A 106 -10.62 11.06 -6.60
C PHE A 106 -12.14 11.27 -6.55
N ASP A 107 -12.86 10.77 -7.56
CA ASP A 107 -14.33 10.77 -7.54
C ASP A 107 -14.85 9.80 -6.46
N SER A 108 -15.64 10.34 -5.51
CA SER A 108 -16.11 9.61 -4.33
C SER A 108 -17.08 8.48 -4.68
N GLN A 109 -17.88 8.63 -5.74
CA GLN A 109 -18.81 7.59 -6.19
C GLN A 109 -18.06 6.43 -6.85
N LYS A 110 -17.10 6.74 -7.73
CA LYS A 110 -16.23 5.75 -8.35
C LYS A 110 -15.38 5.04 -7.28
N HIS A 111 -14.90 5.77 -6.27
CA HIS A 111 -14.18 5.15 -5.15
C HIS A 111 -15.07 4.17 -4.39
N LYS A 112 -16.34 4.53 -4.14
CA LYS A 112 -17.31 3.64 -3.53
C LYS A 112 -17.59 2.41 -4.38
N GLU A 113 -17.68 2.57 -5.70
CA GLU A 113 -17.92 1.48 -6.66
C GLU A 113 -16.77 0.46 -6.67
N TYR A 114 -15.51 0.93 -6.79
CA TYR A 114 -14.35 0.07 -6.98
C TYR A 114 -13.65 -0.34 -5.67
N CYS A 115 -13.70 0.50 -4.64
CA CYS A 115 -13.03 0.26 -3.35
C CYS A 115 -13.99 -0.12 -2.21
N GLY A 116 -15.31 -0.03 -2.44
CA GLY A 116 -16.34 -0.40 -1.46
C GLY A 116 -16.70 0.68 -0.44
N VAL A 117 -15.91 1.76 -0.34
CA VAL A 117 -16.11 2.88 0.58
C VAL A 117 -15.96 4.21 -0.14
N TYR A 118 -16.54 5.29 0.41
CA TYR A 118 -16.27 6.66 -0.04
C TYR A 118 -14.86 7.08 0.35
N ASN A 119 -14.29 8.05 -0.37
CA ASN A 119 -12.90 8.48 -0.16
C ASN A 119 -12.73 9.69 0.77
N ASP A 120 -13.79 10.21 1.36
CA ASP A 120 -13.73 11.41 2.22
C ASP A 120 -12.70 11.25 3.35
N SER A 121 -12.75 10.12 4.06
CA SER A 121 -11.76 9.81 5.11
C SER A 121 -10.37 9.56 4.55
N VAL A 122 -10.24 8.99 3.36
CA VAL A 122 -8.95 8.75 2.71
C VAL A 122 -8.27 10.08 2.41
N LEU A 123 -8.96 11.02 1.76
CA LEU A 123 -8.41 12.33 1.44
C LEU A 123 -8.14 13.17 2.69
N SER A 124 -9.06 13.17 3.66
CA SER A 124 -8.89 13.86 4.95
C SER A 124 -7.71 13.34 5.75
N ASN A 125 -7.54 12.01 5.83
CA ASN A 125 -6.40 11.38 6.51
C ASN A 125 -5.07 11.74 5.83
N PHE A 126 -5.05 11.79 4.49
CA PHE A 126 -3.85 12.21 3.75
C PHE A 126 -3.43 13.63 4.14
N VAL A 127 -4.35 14.59 4.10
CA VAL A 127 -4.08 15.99 4.47
C VAL A 127 -3.59 16.09 5.91
N THR A 128 -4.25 15.37 6.83
CA THR A 128 -3.86 15.37 8.24
C THR A 128 -2.46 14.79 8.45
N LEU A 129 -2.12 13.67 7.79
CA LEU A 129 -0.78 13.09 7.84
C LEU A 129 0.26 14.04 7.24
N HIS A 130 -0.05 14.66 6.09
CA HIS A 130 0.86 15.58 5.41
C HIS A 130 1.23 16.78 6.29
N ASN A 131 0.25 17.34 6.97
CA ASN A 131 0.45 18.47 7.89
C ASN A 131 1.25 18.09 9.14
N ASN A 132 1.12 16.86 9.59
CA ASN A 132 1.76 16.37 10.83
C ASN A 132 3.09 15.62 10.61
N MET A 133 3.58 15.53 9.37
CA MET A 133 4.86 14.83 9.07
C MET A 133 6.02 15.26 9.96
N LYS A 134 6.16 16.57 10.18
CA LYS A 134 7.28 17.13 10.96
C LYS A 134 7.15 16.82 12.45
N ASP A 135 5.94 16.78 12.98
CA ASP A 135 5.68 16.57 14.40
C ASP A 135 6.01 15.12 14.80
N PHE A 136 5.75 14.17 13.93
CA PHE A 136 6.05 12.76 14.15
C PHE A 136 7.40 12.30 13.55
N GLY A 137 7.97 13.06 12.61
CA GLY A 137 9.28 12.77 12.02
C GLY A 137 9.27 11.70 10.92
N PHE A 138 8.13 11.42 10.29
CA PHE A 138 8.04 10.49 9.17
C PHE A 138 8.05 11.19 7.81
N SER A 139 8.33 10.44 6.75
CA SER A 139 8.15 10.85 5.36
C SER A 139 6.85 10.27 4.80
N LEU A 140 6.09 11.07 4.05
CA LEU A 140 4.85 10.65 3.38
C LEU A 140 5.04 10.70 1.86
N LEU A 141 4.80 9.58 1.19
CA LEU A 141 4.84 9.49 -0.27
C LEU A 141 3.48 9.03 -0.80
N PRO A 142 2.68 9.92 -1.43
CA PRO A 142 1.49 9.49 -2.13
C PRO A 142 1.85 8.61 -3.33
N ARG A 143 1.05 7.56 -3.53
CA ARG A 143 1.18 6.64 -4.66
C ARG A 143 -0.13 6.56 -5.41
N VAL A 144 -0.07 6.51 -6.72
CA VAL A 144 -1.24 6.39 -7.59
C VAL A 144 -1.10 5.11 -8.42
N PRO A 145 -1.91 4.08 -8.16
CA PRO A 145 -1.94 2.89 -9.00
C PRO A 145 -2.60 3.21 -10.35
N LEU A 146 -1.97 2.81 -11.45
CA LEU A 146 -2.44 3.04 -12.81
C LEU A 146 -3.16 1.80 -13.34
N ILE A 147 -4.42 1.60 -12.91
CA ILE A 147 -5.25 0.49 -13.40
C ILE A 147 -5.97 0.94 -14.67
N PRO A 148 -5.78 0.24 -15.83
CA PRO A 148 -6.33 0.63 -17.10
C PRO A 148 -7.84 0.89 -17.08
N ASN A 149 -8.25 2.06 -17.58
CA ASN A 149 -9.64 2.55 -17.69
C ASN A 149 -10.37 2.70 -16.33
N ILE A 150 -9.67 2.58 -15.20
CA ILE A 150 -10.27 2.74 -13.86
C ILE A 150 -9.60 3.91 -13.15
N THR A 151 -8.30 3.80 -12.85
CA THR A 151 -7.58 4.82 -12.10
C THR A 151 -6.65 5.66 -12.97
N ASP A 152 -6.29 5.20 -14.17
CA ASP A 152 -5.42 5.88 -15.13
C ASP A 152 -6.16 6.82 -16.11
N THR A 153 -7.44 7.12 -15.84
CA THR A 153 -8.21 8.04 -16.67
C THR A 153 -7.73 9.48 -16.47
N ASP A 154 -7.77 10.28 -17.55
CA ASP A 154 -7.32 11.68 -17.53
C ASP A 154 -8.02 12.51 -16.45
N ASP A 155 -9.33 12.34 -16.28
CA ASP A 155 -10.12 13.01 -15.26
C ASP A 155 -9.62 12.69 -13.85
N ASN A 156 -9.33 11.41 -13.58
CA ASN A 156 -8.85 10.96 -12.27
C ASN A 156 -7.44 11.48 -12.00
N LEU A 157 -6.53 11.34 -12.96
CA LEU A 157 -5.14 11.79 -12.83
C LEU A 157 -5.05 13.31 -12.68
N SER A 158 -5.83 14.07 -13.45
CA SER A 158 -5.92 15.51 -13.36
C SER A 158 -6.43 15.97 -11.98
N SER A 159 -7.47 15.29 -11.47
CA SER A 159 -8.06 15.61 -10.17
C SER A 159 -7.10 15.31 -9.01
N ILE A 160 -6.42 14.16 -9.05
CA ILE A 160 -5.40 13.81 -8.04
C ILE A 160 -4.22 14.78 -8.10
N ALA A 161 -3.74 15.11 -9.30
CA ALA A 161 -2.64 16.05 -9.46
C ALA A 161 -3.00 17.45 -8.97
N ALA A 162 -4.23 17.91 -9.20
CA ALA A 162 -4.73 19.19 -8.67
C ALA A 162 -4.75 19.17 -7.14
N PHE A 163 -5.34 18.14 -6.53
CA PHE A 163 -5.38 17.96 -5.08
C PHE A 163 -3.97 17.95 -4.45
N LEU A 164 -3.06 17.16 -4.98
CA LEU A 164 -1.69 17.11 -4.46
C LEU A 164 -0.95 18.45 -4.61
N SER A 165 -1.22 19.18 -5.69
CA SER A 165 -0.66 20.53 -5.91
C SER A 165 -1.21 21.54 -4.89
N GLU A 166 -2.51 21.50 -4.60
CA GLU A 166 -3.16 22.35 -3.60
C GLU A 166 -2.60 22.11 -2.20
N GLU A 167 -2.30 20.86 -1.88
CA GLU A 167 -1.65 20.47 -0.61
C GLU A 167 -0.13 20.70 -0.60
N ASN A 168 0.46 21.30 -1.65
CA ASN A 168 1.89 21.57 -1.78
C ASN A 168 2.77 20.30 -1.74
N VAL A 169 2.25 19.20 -2.22
CA VAL A 169 3.00 17.95 -2.36
C VAL A 169 3.97 18.05 -3.52
N SER A 170 5.25 17.80 -3.26
CA SER A 170 6.31 17.95 -4.26
C SER A 170 6.69 16.65 -4.97
N LYS A 171 6.22 15.50 -4.48
CA LYS A 171 6.60 14.18 -5.03
C LYS A 171 5.44 13.21 -4.98
N VAL A 172 5.28 12.42 -6.02
CA VAL A 172 4.31 11.31 -6.14
C VAL A 172 4.99 10.09 -6.77
N GLN A 173 4.54 8.90 -6.45
CA GLN A 173 4.93 7.68 -7.14
C GLN A 173 3.76 7.13 -7.94
N LEU A 174 3.93 6.90 -9.23
CA LEU A 174 2.98 6.18 -10.05
C LEU A 174 3.32 4.70 -10.02
N LEU A 175 2.31 3.86 -9.80
CA LEU A 175 2.46 2.41 -9.77
C LEU A 175 1.87 1.81 -11.05
N PRO A 176 2.68 1.49 -12.07
CA PRO A 176 2.20 0.86 -13.29
C PRO A 176 1.47 -0.44 -12.98
N TYR A 177 0.37 -0.67 -13.69
CA TYR A 177 -0.43 -1.87 -13.51
C TYR A 177 0.38 -3.16 -13.76
N ASN A 178 0.21 -4.15 -12.88
CA ASN A 178 0.82 -5.46 -13.01
C ASN A 178 -0.26 -6.54 -13.17
N PRO A 179 -0.36 -7.21 -14.33
CA PRO A 179 -1.40 -8.19 -14.61
C PRO A 179 -1.24 -9.52 -13.86
N THR A 180 -0.14 -9.75 -13.14
CA THR A 180 0.12 -11.03 -12.46
C THR A 180 -0.83 -11.34 -11.30
N TRP A 181 -1.65 -10.38 -10.86
CA TRP A 181 -2.65 -10.58 -9.83
C TRP A 181 -3.73 -11.63 -10.23
N TYR A 182 -3.99 -11.83 -11.51
CA TYR A 182 -4.88 -12.90 -11.98
C TYR A 182 -4.41 -14.28 -11.52
N ASN A 183 -3.10 -14.55 -11.62
CA ASN A 183 -2.51 -15.79 -11.16
C ASN A 183 -2.63 -15.95 -9.64
N LYS A 184 -2.56 -14.83 -8.90
CA LYS A 184 -2.74 -14.83 -7.45
C LYS A 184 -4.19 -15.12 -7.08
N ALA A 185 -5.15 -14.50 -7.75
CA ALA A 185 -6.58 -14.72 -7.55
C ALA A 185 -6.95 -16.19 -7.79
N GLU A 186 -6.45 -16.79 -8.88
CA GLU A 186 -6.65 -18.20 -9.20
C GLU A 186 -6.10 -19.12 -8.10
N LYS A 187 -4.88 -18.87 -7.61
CA LYS A 187 -4.24 -19.65 -6.54
C LYS A 187 -5.04 -19.64 -5.22
N ILE A 188 -5.71 -18.54 -4.91
CA ILE A 188 -6.55 -18.43 -3.70
C ILE A 188 -8.01 -18.81 -3.96
N GLY A 189 -8.35 -19.25 -5.18
CA GLY A 189 -9.68 -19.73 -5.54
C GLY A 189 -10.73 -18.63 -5.65
N THR A 190 -10.33 -17.37 -5.84
CA THR A 190 -11.23 -16.24 -6.06
C THR A 190 -11.34 -15.95 -7.56
N LYS A 191 -12.55 -15.55 -7.99
CA LYS A 191 -12.74 -15.02 -9.33
C LYS A 191 -12.50 -13.52 -9.31
N PRO A 192 -11.75 -12.96 -10.28
CA PRO A 192 -11.62 -11.52 -10.42
C PRO A 192 -12.99 -10.85 -10.53
N ALA A 193 -13.24 -9.80 -9.76
CA ALA A 193 -14.48 -9.03 -9.82
C ALA A 193 -14.63 -8.30 -11.16
N ILE A 194 -13.50 -7.96 -11.80
CA ILE A 194 -13.43 -7.23 -13.06
C ILE A 194 -12.66 -8.08 -14.07
N MET A 195 -13.26 -8.33 -15.23
CA MET A 195 -12.71 -9.16 -16.31
C MET A 195 -12.59 -8.30 -17.59
N LEU A 196 -11.75 -7.27 -17.56
CA LEU A 196 -11.42 -6.48 -18.74
C LEU A 196 -10.21 -7.09 -19.45
N GLN A 197 -10.20 -7.08 -20.77
CA GLN A 197 -9.11 -7.63 -21.56
C GLN A 197 -7.82 -6.82 -21.38
N GLU A 198 -7.93 -5.51 -21.20
CA GLU A 198 -6.85 -4.57 -20.97
C GLU A 198 -6.07 -4.91 -19.68
N LEU A 199 -6.73 -5.53 -18.69
CA LEU A 199 -6.11 -5.94 -17.43
C LEU A 199 -5.25 -7.21 -17.57
N ARG A 200 -5.07 -7.75 -18.77
CA ARG A 200 -4.23 -8.95 -18.99
C ARG A 200 -2.83 -8.65 -19.51
N SER A 201 -2.53 -7.38 -19.77
CA SER A 201 -1.24 -6.92 -20.28
C SER A 201 -0.65 -5.82 -19.42
N PHE A 202 0.66 -5.65 -19.49
CA PHE A 202 1.32 -4.49 -18.91
C PHE A 202 0.94 -3.23 -19.71
N PRO A 203 0.86 -2.05 -19.06
CA PRO A 203 0.62 -0.80 -19.76
C PRO A 203 1.78 -0.48 -20.71
N ALA A 204 1.47 0.16 -21.83
CA ALA A 204 2.48 0.66 -22.74
C ALA A 204 3.27 1.81 -22.10
N LYS A 205 4.51 2.00 -22.52
CA LYS A 205 5.38 3.07 -22.00
C LYS A 205 4.77 4.46 -22.22
N GLU A 206 4.12 4.66 -23.34
CA GLU A 206 3.44 5.90 -23.72
C GLU A 206 2.30 6.24 -22.76
N GLN A 207 1.55 5.24 -22.30
CA GLN A 207 0.49 5.43 -21.28
C GLN A 207 1.06 5.89 -19.94
N ILE A 208 2.20 5.32 -19.54
CA ILE A 208 2.87 5.72 -18.30
C ILE A 208 3.42 7.15 -18.41
N GLU A 209 4.04 7.51 -19.53
CA GLU A 209 4.53 8.87 -19.77
C GLU A 209 3.38 9.89 -19.86
N HIS A 210 2.25 9.52 -20.47
CA HIS A 210 1.05 10.34 -20.46
C HIS A 210 0.53 10.57 -19.03
N ALA A 211 0.44 9.52 -18.21
CA ALA A 211 0.04 9.64 -16.83
C ALA A 211 0.98 10.55 -16.00
N LYS A 212 2.29 10.50 -16.28
CA LYS A 212 3.26 11.37 -15.61
C LYS A 212 3.06 12.85 -15.92
N SER A 213 2.65 13.20 -17.14
CA SER A 213 2.50 14.60 -17.57
C SER A 213 1.54 15.37 -16.67
N PHE A 214 0.43 14.77 -16.20
CA PHE A 214 -0.52 15.42 -15.29
C PHE A 214 0.11 15.96 -14.00
N PHE A 215 1.11 15.26 -13.48
CA PHE A 215 1.82 15.64 -12.25
C PHE A 215 2.98 16.60 -12.54
N THR A 216 3.76 16.34 -13.58
CA THR A 216 4.89 17.21 -13.95
C THR A 216 4.44 18.60 -14.36
N ASP A 217 3.30 18.75 -15.03
CA ASP A 217 2.69 20.01 -15.41
C ASP A 217 2.27 20.87 -14.18
N LYS A 218 2.14 20.22 -13.02
CA LYS A 218 1.90 20.88 -11.72
C LYS A 218 3.15 20.96 -10.85
N ASN A 219 4.34 20.77 -11.43
CA ASN A 219 5.63 20.76 -10.72
C ASN A 219 5.74 19.70 -9.62
N ILE A 220 4.97 18.62 -9.72
CA ILE A 220 5.09 17.47 -8.83
C ILE A 220 6.07 16.47 -9.47
N ASN A 221 7.14 16.16 -8.75
CA ASN A 221 8.14 15.21 -9.22
C ASN A 221 7.57 13.78 -9.17
N VAL A 222 7.59 13.10 -10.30
CA VAL A 222 7.20 11.68 -10.37
C VAL A 222 8.41 10.81 -10.10
N GLY A 223 8.47 10.25 -8.88
CA GLY A 223 9.54 9.34 -8.49
C GLY A 223 9.51 8.05 -9.31
N GLY A 224 10.68 7.61 -9.78
CA GLY A 224 10.89 6.22 -10.18
C GLY A 224 10.82 5.31 -8.95
N SER A 225 10.76 4.00 -9.17
CA SER A 225 10.92 3.01 -8.10
C SER A 225 12.13 3.37 -7.22
N ILE A 226 11.92 3.25 -5.93
CA ILE A 226 12.95 3.43 -4.89
C ILE A 226 14.10 2.49 -5.17
#